data_192dba6edb888e1f7882a3b4416a5da4
#
_entry.id   192dba6edb888e1f7882a3b4416a5da4
#
_cell.length_a   1.000
_cell.length_b   1.000
_cell.length_c   1.000
_cell.angle_alpha   90.00
_cell.angle_beta   90.00
_cell.angle_gamma   90.00
#
_symmetry.space_group_name_H-M   'P 1'
#
loop_
_entity.id
_entity.type
_entity.pdbx_description
1 polymer ?
#
loop_
_entity_poly.entity_id
_entity_poly.type
_entity_poly.pdbx_seq_one_letter_code
_entity_poly.pdbx_strand_id
1 'polypeptide(L)'
;MALREPLARLLRARPLSRPLSRPLTAPPPRRRAHSVALLGAPLSRGQKRGGVDHGPATLRAAGLVERLAGLGCQVHDFGDLNFTQVPNDELYNNLVLYPRSVGLAAQMLADAVSRAVAAGHRCVTLGGDHSLALGSVSGHARQHPHLGVIWVDAHADINTPLTTQSGSLHGQPLSFLLRELQDKVPQLPGFSWLKPCLSASDIVYIGLRDLDPAEHYILKNFDIQYFSMRDIDHLGIRKVMERTFERLMGRRQRPIHLSFDIDAFDPSLAPATGTPVLGGLTYREGMYITEEIHNTGMLSAVDMVEVNPLLGASQEAVKATARLAVDVIATCFGQTREGAHTTFDELPTPSSPDESDSEEQVRI
;
A
#
# COMPACT_ATOMS: atom_id res chain seq x y z
N MET A 1 -74.54 -10.08 -18.67
CA MET A 1 -74.33 -10.13 -20.11
C MET A 1 -72.85 -9.95 -20.35
N ALA A 2 -72.24 -11.03 -20.64
CA ALA A 2 -71.60 -11.43 -21.89
C ALA A 2 -70.27 -10.70 -22.08
N LEU A 3 -69.17 -11.23 -22.43
CA LEU A 3 -68.61 -12.53 -22.88
C LEU A 3 -67.09 -12.35 -22.86
N ARG A 4 -66.32 -13.21 -22.34
CA ARG A 4 -65.24 -13.99 -22.88
C ARG A 4 -64.67 -13.60 -24.25
N GLU A 5 -63.33 -13.44 -24.32
CA GLU A 5 -62.48 -14.27 -25.21
C GLU A 5 -61.00 -13.98 -25.04
N PRO A 6 -60.08 -14.84 -25.56
CA PRO A 6 -59.00 -15.34 -24.73
C PRO A 6 -57.56 -15.02 -25.25
N LEU A 7 -56.61 -15.42 -24.40
CA LEU A 7 -55.18 -15.52 -24.68
C LEU A 7 -54.87 -16.34 -25.96
N ALA A 8 -54.02 -15.77 -26.80
CA ALA A 8 -53.01 -16.50 -27.57
C ALA A 8 -52.03 -15.52 -28.24
N ARG A 9 -50.87 -15.26 -27.64
CA ARG A 9 -49.68 -14.77 -28.36
C ARG A 9 -48.51 -15.67 -28.06
N LEU A 10 -48.30 -16.53 -29.00
CA LEU A 10 -47.12 -17.29 -29.37
C LEU A 10 -45.81 -16.86 -28.74
N LEU A 11 -45.26 -17.77 -27.98
CA LEU A 11 -43.82 -17.94 -27.71
C LEU A 11 -43.12 -18.19 -29.05
N ARG A 12 -42.40 -17.18 -29.54
CA ARG A 12 -41.36 -17.40 -30.53
C ARG A 12 -40.03 -17.54 -29.80
N ALA A 13 -39.58 -18.75 -29.64
CA ALA A 13 -38.23 -19.11 -29.28
C ALA A 13 -37.26 -18.55 -30.33
N ARG A 14 -36.35 -17.70 -29.94
CA ARG A 14 -35.18 -17.34 -30.75
C ARG A 14 -34.14 -18.45 -30.60
N PRO A 15 -33.52 -18.90 -31.68
CA PRO A 15 -32.48 -19.91 -31.60
C PRO A 15 -31.22 -19.35 -30.96
N LEU A 16 -30.75 -19.98 -29.89
CA LEU A 16 -29.41 -19.87 -29.31
C LEU A 16 -28.45 -20.59 -30.25
N SER A 17 -27.76 -19.87 -31.11
CA SER A 17 -26.54 -20.38 -31.76
C SER A 17 -25.73 -19.24 -32.34
N ARG A 18 -24.81 -18.71 -31.54
CA ARG A 18 -23.56 -18.12 -32.04
C ARG A 18 -22.43 -18.91 -31.40
N PRO A 19 -21.57 -19.55 -32.19
CA PRO A 19 -20.38 -20.19 -31.65
C PRO A 19 -19.41 -19.12 -31.18
N LEU A 20 -19.01 -19.18 -29.93
CA LEU A 20 -17.89 -18.44 -29.34
C LEU A 20 -16.58 -19.10 -29.85
N SER A 21 -16.24 -18.84 -31.10
CA SER A 21 -14.89 -19.07 -31.61
C SER A 21 -14.21 -17.69 -31.77
N ARG A 22 -13.65 -17.18 -30.67
CA ARG A 22 -12.58 -16.20 -30.75
C ARG A 22 -11.32 -16.94 -31.19
N PRO A 23 -10.64 -16.51 -32.26
CA PRO A 23 -9.35 -17.08 -32.59
C PRO A 23 -8.34 -16.78 -31.47
N LEU A 24 -7.75 -17.84 -30.90
CA LEU A 24 -6.66 -17.82 -29.92
C LEU A 24 -5.33 -17.46 -30.61
N THR A 25 -5.20 -16.29 -31.21
CA THR A 25 -3.94 -15.87 -31.84
C THR A 25 -3.72 -14.37 -31.81
N ALA A 26 -3.87 -13.76 -30.65
CA ALA A 26 -3.14 -12.53 -30.34
C ALA A 26 -2.33 -12.80 -29.08
N PRO A 27 -0.99 -12.65 -29.11
CA PRO A 27 -0.21 -12.68 -27.88
C PRO A 27 -0.82 -11.65 -26.92
N PRO A 28 -0.90 -11.95 -25.61
CA PRO A 28 -1.40 -11.00 -24.65
C PRO A 28 -0.57 -9.70 -24.83
N PRO A 29 -1.21 -8.52 -24.76
CA PRO A 29 -0.49 -7.28 -24.90
C PRO A 29 0.68 -7.31 -23.90
N ARG A 30 1.91 -7.12 -24.38
CA ARG A 30 3.09 -7.03 -23.52
C ARG A 30 2.75 -6.01 -22.45
N ARG A 31 2.62 -6.45 -21.19
CA ARG A 31 2.43 -5.55 -20.04
C ARG A 31 3.52 -4.50 -20.15
N ARG A 32 3.15 -3.22 -20.25
CA ARG A 32 4.14 -2.14 -20.22
C ARG A 32 4.93 -2.30 -18.94
N ALA A 33 6.25 -2.45 -19.05
CA ALA A 33 7.13 -2.51 -17.91
C ALA A 33 6.85 -1.30 -17.01
N HIS A 34 6.58 -1.53 -15.72
CA HIS A 34 6.35 -0.44 -14.78
C HIS A 34 7.70 0.21 -14.48
N SER A 35 7.80 1.52 -14.66
CA SER A 35 8.92 2.29 -14.16
C SER A 35 8.67 2.60 -12.69
N VAL A 36 9.56 2.12 -11.82
CA VAL A 36 9.41 2.19 -10.36
C VAL A 36 10.57 3.00 -9.78
N ALA A 37 10.25 4.08 -9.06
CA ALA A 37 11.21 4.83 -8.28
C ALA A 37 11.18 4.35 -6.83
N LEU A 38 12.32 3.91 -6.29
CA LEU A 38 12.49 3.61 -4.87
C LEU A 38 13.12 4.83 -4.18
N LEU A 39 12.47 5.32 -3.13
CA LEU A 39 12.95 6.41 -2.29
C LEU A 39 13.03 5.93 -0.83
N GLY A 40 14.23 5.86 -0.27
CA GLY A 40 14.37 5.59 1.15
C GLY A 40 14.13 6.87 1.98
N ALA A 41 13.28 6.74 2.99
CA ALA A 41 12.93 7.82 3.91
C ALA A 41 13.20 7.37 5.36
N PRO A 42 14.47 7.33 5.82
CA PRO A 42 14.87 6.84 7.13
C PRO A 42 14.50 7.84 8.24
N LEU A 43 13.20 8.12 8.40
CA LEU A 43 12.67 9.05 9.41
C LEU A 43 12.26 8.25 10.65
N SER A 44 12.73 8.71 11.83
CA SER A 44 12.41 8.07 13.13
C SER A 44 11.93 9.07 14.18
N ARG A 45 11.87 10.36 13.82
CA ARG A 45 11.52 11.43 14.75
C ARG A 45 10.01 11.59 14.96
N GLY A 46 9.17 10.92 14.18
CA GLY A 46 7.72 10.91 14.39
C GLY A 46 7.27 10.11 15.60
N GLN A 47 8.16 9.31 16.19
CA GLN A 47 7.86 8.46 17.34
C GLN A 47 9.00 8.44 18.38
N LYS A 48 8.73 7.79 19.53
CA LYS A 48 9.71 7.68 20.64
C LYS A 48 10.64 6.46 20.49
N ARG A 49 10.24 5.43 19.75
CA ARG A 49 11.02 4.20 19.58
C ARG A 49 11.99 4.35 18.43
N GLY A 50 13.29 4.21 18.71
CA GLY A 50 14.33 4.23 17.69
C GLY A 50 14.37 2.92 16.88
N GLY A 51 15.04 2.97 15.71
CA GLY A 51 15.36 1.80 14.90
C GLY A 51 14.55 1.67 13.61
N VAL A 52 13.41 2.35 13.49
CA VAL A 52 12.57 2.34 12.29
C VAL A 52 13.26 3.00 11.08
N ASP A 53 14.23 3.89 11.33
CA ASP A 53 15.11 4.49 10.33
C ASP A 53 16.01 3.47 9.60
N HIS A 54 16.18 2.26 10.14
CA HIS A 54 16.83 1.15 9.44
C HIS A 54 15.88 0.38 8.49
N GLY A 55 14.60 0.72 8.46
CA GLY A 55 13.59 0.08 7.60
C GLY A 55 13.99 0.06 6.11
N PRO A 56 14.36 1.18 5.49
CA PRO A 56 14.73 1.22 4.07
C PRO A 56 15.87 0.27 3.70
N ALA A 57 16.93 0.25 4.52
CA ALA A 57 18.07 -0.66 4.31
C ALA A 57 17.66 -2.12 4.49
N THR A 58 16.80 -2.41 5.48
CA THR A 58 16.31 -3.76 5.77
C THR A 58 15.46 -4.31 4.61
N LEU A 59 14.59 -3.49 4.01
CA LEU A 59 13.77 -3.87 2.86
C LEU A 59 14.62 -4.15 1.61
N ARG A 60 15.65 -3.34 1.35
CA ARG A 60 16.60 -3.60 0.25
C ARG A 60 17.37 -4.89 0.48
N ALA A 61 17.87 -5.11 1.70
CA ALA A 61 18.58 -6.34 2.08
C ALA A 61 17.67 -7.60 2.01
N ALA A 62 16.36 -7.44 2.09
CA ALA A 62 15.39 -8.52 1.91
C ALA A 62 15.11 -8.85 0.43
N GLY A 63 15.84 -8.22 -0.53
CA GLY A 63 15.78 -8.53 -1.95
C GLY A 63 14.68 -7.79 -2.72
N LEU A 64 14.25 -6.62 -2.26
CA LEU A 64 13.17 -5.86 -2.91
C LEU A 64 13.48 -5.49 -4.36
N VAL A 65 14.71 -5.03 -4.62
CA VAL A 65 15.12 -4.56 -5.98
C VAL A 65 15.07 -5.73 -6.96
N GLU A 66 15.67 -6.85 -6.58
CA GLU A 66 15.71 -8.08 -7.39
C GLU A 66 14.31 -8.64 -7.62
N ARG A 67 13.44 -8.57 -6.59
CA ARG A 67 12.06 -9.03 -6.68
C ARG A 67 11.27 -8.21 -7.71
N LEU A 68 11.35 -6.89 -7.65
CA LEU A 68 10.67 -6.00 -8.60
C LEU A 68 11.24 -6.15 -10.03
N ALA A 69 12.56 -6.27 -10.17
CA ALA A 69 13.19 -6.51 -11.46
C ALA A 69 12.73 -7.87 -12.06
N GLY A 70 12.62 -8.92 -11.24
CA GLY A 70 12.09 -10.23 -11.65
C GLY A 70 10.63 -10.20 -12.11
N LEU A 71 9.84 -9.20 -11.69
CA LEU A 71 8.48 -8.94 -12.17
C LEU A 71 8.44 -8.12 -13.48
N GLY A 72 9.62 -7.80 -14.05
CA GLY A 72 9.74 -7.01 -15.27
C GLY A 72 9.61 -5.49 -15.03
N CYS A 73 9.75 -5.02 -13.79
CA CYS A 73 9.79 -3.59 -13.49
C CYS A 73 11.15 -3.00 -13.84
N GLN A 74 11.13 -1.79 -14.40
CA GLN A 74 12.32 -0.96 -14.52
C GLN A 74 12.51 -0.20 -13.20
N VAL A 75 13.44 -0.69 -12.36
CA VAL A 75 13.65 -0.14 -11.01
C VAL A 75 14.72 0.94 -11.05
N HIS A 76 14.38 2.11 -10.50
CA HIS A 76 15.28 3.24 -10.27
C HIS A 76 15.39 3.46 -8.77
N ASP A 77 16.46 2.97 -8.14
CA ASP A 77 16.71 3.20 -6.73
C ASP A 77 17.47 4.53 -6.54
N PHE A 78 16.80 5.51 -5.95
CA PHE A 78 17.38 6.83 -5.66
C PHE A 78 18.13 6.88 -4.33
N GLY A 79 18.23 5.76 -3.61
CA GLY A 79 18.86 5.69 -2.31
C GLY A 79 18.00 6.31 -1.20
N ASP A 80 18.66 6.59 -0.08
CA ASP A 80 18.02 7.18 1.10
C ASP A 80 18.15 8.70 1.09
N LEU A 81 17.07 9.37 1.48
CA LEU A 81 17.08 10.81 1.73
C LEU A 81 17.92 11.11 2.98
N ASN A 82 18.76 12.11 2.90
CA ASN A 82 19.57 12.57 4.04
C ASN A 82 18.83 13.69 4.78
N PHE A 83 18.13 13.34 5.84
CA PHE A 83 17.37 14.29 6.64
C PHE A 83 18.29 15.09 7.58
N THR A 84 18.13 16.40 7.55
CA THR A 84 18.92 17.32 8.39
C THR A 84 18.52 17.15 9.86
N GLN A 85 19.49 16.95 10.72
CA GLN A 85 19.26 17.01 12.16
C GLN A 85 18.99 18.46 12.60
N VAL A 86 17.93 18.65 13.37
CA VAL A 86 17.55 19.95 13.92
C VAL A 86 17.88 19.94 15.41
N PRO A 87 18.80 20.80 15.87
CA PRO A 87 19.12 20.90 17.28
C PRO A 87 17.97 21.56 18.07
N ASN A 88 17.82 21.18 19.35
CA ASN A 88 16.83 21.76 20.27
C ASN A 88 15.38 21.63 19.76
N ASP A 89 15.03 20.48 19.19
CA ASP A 89 13.70 20.20 18.61
C ASP A 89 13.02 19.02 19.33
N GLU A 90 13.09 18.97 20.66
CA GLU A 90 12.60 17.80 21.40
C GLU A 90 11.09 17.83 21.64
N LEU A 91 10.58 18.90 22.26
CA LEU A 91 9.18 19.06 22.62
C LEU A 91 8.70 20.48 22.34
N TYR A 92 7.61 20.62 21.61
CA TYR A 92 7.02 21.91 21.30
C TYR A 92 5.70 22.10 22.06
N ASN A 93 5.64 23.14 22.90
CA ASN A 93 4.45 23.57 23.66
C ASN A 93 3.75 22.46 24.46
N ASN A 94 4.48 21.45 24.92
CA ASN A 94 3.94 20.22 25.52
C ASN A 94 2.90 19.47 24.67
N LEU A 95 2.90 19.68 23.34
CA LEU A 95 1.96 19.10 22.42
C LEU A 95 2.57 17.98 21.59
N VAL A 96 3.69 18.27 20.91
CA VAL A 96 4.29 17.35 19.95
C VAL A 96 5.81 17.28 20.08
N LEU A 97 6.36 16.12 19.71
CA LEU A 97 7.79 15.86 19.68
C LEU A 97 8.37 16.12 18.29
N TYR A 98 9.56 16.70 18.24
CA TYR A 98 10.39 16.87 17.04
C TYR A 98 9.70 17.52 15.82
N PRO A 99 8.85 18.57 15.98
CA PRO A 99 8.05 19.06 14.85
C PRO A 99 8.90 19.66 13.72
N ARG A 100 10.02 20.35 14.03
CA ARG A 100 10.90 20.90 12.99
C ARG A 100 11.58 19.81 12.19
N SER A 101 12.07 18.77 12.86
CA SER A 101 12.73 17.62 12.23
C SER A 101 11.76 16.90 11.29
N VAL A 102 10.55 16.57 11.78
CA VAL A 102 9.53 15.89 10.99
C VAL A 102 9.04 16.77 9.84
N GLY A 103 8.73 18.05 10.11
CA GLY A 103 8.22 18.95 9.08
C GLY A 103 9.21 19.18 7.93
N LEU A 104 10.51 19.38 8.24
CA LEU A 104 11.54 19.55 7.21
C LEU A 104 11.83 18.26 6.44
N ALA A 105 11.87 17.11 7.13
CA ALA A 105 12.03 15.81 6.48
C ALA A 105 10.85 15.51 5.53
N ALA A 106 9.62 15.77 5.98
CA ALA A 106 8.43 15.63 5.17
C ALA A 106 8.44 16.56 3.94
N GLN A 107 8.92 17.78 4.07
CA GLN A 107 9.08 18.70 2.94
C GLN A 107 10.06 18.15 1.89
N MET A 108 11.22 17.68 2.34
CA MET A 108 12.22 17.07 1.45
C MET A 108 11.66 15.83 0.73
N LEU A 109 10.93 14.98 1.46
CA LEU A 109 10.28 13.81 0.88
C LEU A 109 9.19 14.22 -0.13
N ALA A 110 8.37 15.24 0.18
CA ALA A 110 7.35 15.74 -0.75
C ALA A 110 7.96 16.21 -2.08
N ASP A 111 9.10 16.87 -2.04
CA ASP A 111 9.82 17.32 -3.22
C ASP A 111 10.37 16.13 -4.02
N ALA A 112 10.90 15.10 -3.36
CA ALA A 112 11.42 13.90 -4.00
C ALA A 112 10.31 13.07 -4.67
N VAL A 113 9.22 12.80 -3.95
CA VAL A 113 8.05 12.07 -4.48
C VAL A 113 7.42 12.82 -5.65
N SER A 114 7.25 14.14 -5.53
CA SER A 114 6.69 14.97 -6.59
C SER A 114 7.54 14.88 -7.87
N ARG A 115 8.88 14.91 -7.76
CA ARG A 115 9.78 14.74 -8.92
C ARG A 115 9.68 13.34 -9.53
N ALA A 116 9.66 12.29 -8.70
CA ALA A 116 9.55 10.92 -9.17
C ALA A 116 8.23 10.67 -9.96
N VAL A 117 7.12 11.14 -9.39
CA VAL A 117 5.80 11.02 -10.04
C VAL A 117 5.72 11.85 -11.32
N ALA A 118 6.24 13.09 -11.31
CA ALA A 118 6.31 13.96 -12.50
C ALA A 118 7.13 13.34 -13.63
N ALA A 119 8.16 12.55 -13.30
CA ALA A 119 8.96 11.81 -14.27
C ALA A 119 8.25 10.55 -14.81
N GLY A 120 7.04 10.25 -14.36
CA GLY A 120 6.23 9.11 -14.82
C GLY A 120 6.53 7.80 -14.10
N HIS A 121 7.28 7.82 -12.99
CA HIS A 121 7.51 6.64 -12.18
C HIS A 121 6.32 6.37 -11.24
N ARG A 122 6.07 5.11 -10.94
CA ARG A 122 5.35 4.72 -9.73
C ARG A 122 6.32 4.83 -8.56
N CYS A 123 5.97 5.67 -7.58
CA CYS A 123 6.86 5.96 -6.47
C CYS A 123 6.65 4.96 -5.33
N VAL A 124 7.71 4.34 -4.84
CA VAL A 124 7.69 3.51 -3.63
C VAL A 124 8.57 4.19 -2.59
N THR A 125 7.95 4.63 -1.50
CA THR A 125 8.64 5.18 -0.34
C THR A 125 8.91 4.06 0.64
N LEU A 126 10.19 3.78 0.88
CA LEU A 126 10.64 2.84 1.90
C LEU A 126 10.78 3.63 3.21
N GLY A 127 9.83 3.45 4.12
CA GLY A 127 9.73 4.22 5.36
C GLY A 127 10.69 3.72 6.43
N GLY A 128 10.88 4.58 7.29
CA GLY A 128 10.73 5.09 8.59
C GLY A 128 9.34 5.01 9.22
N ASP A 129 9.12 5.91 10.17
CA ASP A 129 7.83 6.01 10.84
C ASP A 129 6.74 6.64 9.93
N HIS A 130 5.47 6.43 10.31
CA HIS A 130 4.32 6.81 9.46
C HIS A 130 4.12 8.32 9.32
N SER A 131 4.81 9.17 10.10
CA SER A 131 4.78 10.62 9.89
C SER A 131 5.30 11.06 8.52
N LEU A 132 6.07 10.18 7.83
CA LEU A 132 6.55 10.44 6.47
C LEU A 132 5.41 10.63 5.45
N ALA A 133 4.20 10.12 5.74
CA ALA A 133 3.03 10.29 4.88
C ALA A 133 2.66 11.77 4.69
N LEU A 134 3.03 12.66 5.63
CA LEU A 134 2.95 14.10 5.42
C LEU A 134 3.66 14.54 4.13
N GLY A 135 4.83 13.95 3.87
CA GLY A 135 5.63 14.23 2.69
C GLY A 135 5.19 13.47 1.47
N SER A 136 5.03 12.15 1.58
CA SER A 136 4.75 11.29 0.42
C SER A 136 3.38 11.61 -0.22
N VAL A 137 2.34 11.74 0.60
CA VAL A 137 0.99 12.10 0.12
C VAL A 137 0.96 13.52 -0.44
N SER A 138 1.58 14.52 0.26
CA SER A 138 1.63 15.89 -0.25
C SER A 138 2.39 15.98 -1.57
N GLY A 139 3.52 15.28 -1.69
CA GLY A 139 4.31 15.23 -2.92
C GLY A 139 3.56 14.61 -4.09
N HIS A 140 2.83 13.52 -3.83
CA HIS A 140 1.96 12.88 -4.82
C HIS A 140 0.79 13.79 -5.23
N ALA A 141 0.15 14.45 -4.25
CA ALA A 141 -0.97 15.37 -4.49
C ALA A 141 -0.60 16.58 -5.35
N ARG A 142 0.65 17.04 -5.33
CA ARG A 142 1.13 18.13 -6.20
C ARG A 142 1.03 17.77 -7.69
N GLN A 143 1.21 16.51 -8.04
CA GLN A 143 1.10 16.00 -9.40
C GLN A 143 -0.32 15.49 -9.72
N HIS A 144 -0.99 14.95 -8.72
CA HIS A 144 -2.33 14.38 -8.84
C HIS A 144 -3.28 14.94 -7.77
N PRO A 145 -3.82 16.16 -7.94
CA PRO A 145 -4.66 16.82 -6.93
C PRO A 145 -5.95 16.07 -6.54
N HIS A 146 -6.27 15.03 -7.30
CA HIS A 146 -7.48 14.23 -7.10
C HIS A 146 -7.14 12.76 -6.79
N LEU A 147 -5.98 12.49 -6.23
CA LEU A 147 -5.61 11.14 -5.84
C LEU A 147 -6.60 10.56 -4.82
N GLY A 148 -6.70 9.22 -4.77
CA GLY A 148 -7.37 8.49 -3.70
C GLY A 148 -6.33 7.84 -2.82
N VAL A 149 -6.53 7.87 -1.51
CA VAL A 149 -5.64 7.23 -0.53
C VAL A 149 -6.32 5.99 0.02
N ILE A 150 -5.61 4.87 0.00
CA ILE A 150 -5.96 3.66 0.74
C ILE A 150 -4.94 3.56 1.87
N TRP A 151 -5.43 3.64 3.11
CA TRP A 151 -4.64 3.58 4.33
C TRP A 151 -4.85 2.23 4.99
N VAL A 152 -3.82 1.39 5.00
CA VAL A 152 -3.87 0.04 5.56
C VAL A 152 -3.03 0.02 6.83
N ASP A 153 -3.69 -0.13 7.99
CA ASP A 153 -3.08 0.14 9.29
C ASP A 153 -3.95 -0.43 10.42
N ALA A 154 -3.35 -0.71 11.57
CA ALA A 154 -4.06 -0.95 12.82
C ALA A 154 -4.68 0.33 13.40
N HIS A 155 -4.06 1.49 13.12
CA HIS A 155 -4.33 2.81 13.68
C HIS A 155 -4.91 3.76 12.64
N ALA A 156 -5.54 4.85 13.07
CA ALA A 156 -6.08 5.83 12.12
C ALA A 156 -5.10 6.98 11.81
N ASP A 157 -4.11 7.20 12.65
CA ASP A 157 -3.08 8.23 12.47
C ASP A 157 -3.66 9.61 12.15
N ILE A 158 -4.79 9.93 12.79
CA ILE A 158 -5.57 11.14 12.55
C ILE A 158 -5.76 11.99 13.81
N ASN A 159 -5.06 11.65 14.90
CA ASN A 159 -4.99 12.54 16.05
C ASN A 159 -4.49 13.92 15.64
N THR A 160 -5.02 14.96 16.24
CA THR A 160 -4.44 16.30 16.12
C THR A 160 -3.39 16.52 17.22
N PRO A 161 -2.52 17.54 17.10
CA PRO A 161 -1.66 17.93 18.21
C PRO A 161 -2.38 18.21 19.53
N LEU A 162 -3.67 18.51 19.48
CA LEU A 162 -4.50 18.81 20.65
C LEU A 162 -5.18 17.57 21.25
N THR A 163 -5.23 16.45 20.51
CA THR A 163 -5.89 15.21 20.95
C THR A 163 -4.91 14.08 21.25
N THR A 164 -3.72 14.13 20.69
CA THR A 164 -2.70 13.09 20.91
C THR A 164 -2.30 13.00 22.38
N GLN A 165 -2.23 11.77 22.90
CA GLN A 165 -1.74 11.52 24.26
C GLN A 165 -0.23 11.28 24.28
N SER A 166 0.36 10.82 23.19
CA SER A 166 1.78 10.48 23.09
C SER A 166 2.66 11.67 22.71
N GLY A 167 2.10 12.66 21.99
CA GLY A 167 2.83 13.74 21.32
C GLY A 167 3.61 13.28 20.09
N SER A 168 3.51 12.00 19.70
CA SER A 168 4.19 11.44 18.54
C SER A 168 3.47 11.80 17.23
N LEU A 169 4.23 12.29 16.25
CA LEU A 169 3.67 12.76 14.99
C LEU A 169 3.29 11.62 14.01
N HIS A 170 3.80 10.40 14.21
CA HIS A 170 3.41 9.26 13.39
C HIS A 170 1.91 8.92 13.52
N GLY A 171 1.30 9.18 14.68
CA GLY A 171 -0.14 9.00 14.90
C GLY A 171 -1.00 10.22 14.47
N GLN A 172 -0.46 11.16 13.67
CA GLN A 172 -1.14 12.43 13.38
C GLN A 172 -1.15 12.85 11.90
N PRO A 173 -0.44 12.19 10.95
CA PRO A 173 -0.20 12.78 9.62
C PRO A 173 -1.49 13.14 8.90
N LEU A 174 -2.54 12.35 9.02
CA LEU A 174 -3.78 12.60 8.29
C LEU A 174 -4.56 13.81 8.81
N SER A 175 -4.37 14.21 10.07
CA SER A 175 -5.00 15.43 10.57
C SER A 175 -4.48 16.68 9.88
N PHE A 176 -3.22 16.70 9.47
CA PHE A 176 -2.61 17.81 8.73
C PHE A 176 -2.93 17.79 7.23
N LEU A 177 -3.27 16.62 6.68
CA LEU A 177 -3.52 16.45 5.25
C LEU A 177 -4.99 16.70 4.88
N LEU A 178 -5.93 16.59 5.84
CA LEU A 178 -7.36 16.75 5.61
C LEU A 178 -7.81 18.21 5.71
N ARG A 179 -8.51 18.69 4.68
CA ARG A 179 -9.08 20.04 4.62
C ARG A 179 -10.10 20.30 5.72
N GLU A 180 -10.87 19.28 6.07
CA GLU A 180 -11.91 19.33 7.10
C GLU A 180 -11.34 19.57 8.51
N LEU A 181 -10.04 19.28 8.72
CA LEU A 181 -9.34 19.47 9.99
C LEU A 181 -8.44 20.70 10.02
N GLN A 182 -8.39 21.48 8.95
CA GLN A 182 -7.47 22.64 8.84
C GLN A 182 -7.57 23.60 10.02
N ASP A 183 -8.78 23.87 10.51
CA ASP A 183 -9.02 24.78 11.63
C ASP A 183 -8.88 24.11 13.01
N LYS A 184 -8.59 22.80 13.03
CA LYS A 184 -8.43 21.99 14.24
C LYS A 184 -6.98 21.65 14.56
N VAL A 185 -6.08 21.94 13.63
CA VAL A 185 -4.66 21.65 13.76
C VAL A 185 -3.89 22.96 13.95
N PRO A 186 -3.14 23.12 15.08
CA PRO A 186 -2.35 24.29 15.29
C PRO A 186 -1.16 24.36 14.31
N GLN A 187 -0.70 25.59 14.01
CA GLN A 187 0.50 25.78 13.22
C GLN A 187 1.72 25.31 14.02
N LEU A 188 2.44 24.33 13.47
CA LEU A 188 3.66 23.81 14.06
C LEU A 188 4.91 24.37 13.36
N PRO A 189 6.04 24.54 14.09
CA PRO A 189 7.31 24.91 13.48
C PRO A 189 7.77 23.80 12.52
N GLY A 190 8.24 24.18 11.34
CA GLY A 190 8.64 23.27 10.28
C GLY A 190 7.49 22.87 9.32
N PHE A 191 6.24 23.25 9.60
CA PHE A 191 5.05 22.86 8.81
C PHE A 191 4.51 23.98 7.91
N SER A 192 5.16 25.14 7.82
CA SER A 192 4.65 26.29 7.04
C SER A 192 4.47 26.01 5.54
N TRP A 193 5.17 25.02 5.00
CA TRP A 193 5.06 24.58 3.60
C TRP A 193 3.83 23.69 3.34
N LEU A 194 3.34 23.01 4.39
CA LEU A 194 2.28 22.02 4.28
C LEU A 194 0.91 22.68 4.13
N LYS A 195 0.16 22.22 3.14
CA LYS A 195 -1.23 22.60 2.95
C LYS A 195 -2.08 21.34 2.86
N PRO A 196 -3.26 21.31 3.51
CA PRO A 196 -4.18 20.20 3.39
C PRO A 196 -4.50 19.91 1.93
N CYS A 197 -4.33 18.65 1.51
CA CYS A 197 -4.47 18.25 0.11
C CYS A 197 -5.56 17.19 -0.13
N LEU A 198 -6.07 16.57 0.94
CA LEU A 198 -7.14 15.57 0.88
C LEU A 198 -8.44 16.12 1.42
N SER A 199 -9.55 15.53 1.00
CA SER A 199 -10.86 15.60 1.66
C SER A 199 -11.22 14.25 2.28
N ALA A 200 -12.14 14.22 3.22
CA ALA A 200 -12.63 12.99 3.87
C ALA A 200 -13.11 11.91 2.87
N SER A 201 -13.59 12.33 1.70
CA SER A 201 -13.99 11.41 0.62
C SER A 201 -12.83 10.85 -0.21
N ASP A 202 -11.61 11.34 0.00
CA ASP A 202 -10.43 10.93 -0.74
C ASP A 202 -9.65 9.81 -0.07
N ILE A 203 -10.04 9.41 1.13
CA ILE A 203 -9.38 8.37 1.92
C ILE A 203 -10.34 7.26 2.32
N VAL A 204 -9.83 6.03 2.34
CA VAL A 204 -10.48 4.85 2.93
C VAL A 204 -9.45 4.09 3.76
N TYR A 205 -9.82 3.75 4.99
CA TYR A 205 -9.01 2.94 5.88
C TYR A 205 -9.40 1.47 5.83
N ILE A 206 -8.40 0.59 5.99
CA ILE A 206 -8.58 -0.87 6.08
C ILE A 206 -7.70 -1.43 7.19
N GLY A 207 -8.28 -2.20 8.11
CA GLY A 207 -7.54 -2.92 9.16
C GLY A 207 -7.59 -2.31 10.55
N LEU A 208 -8.31 -1.18 10.73
CA LEU A 208 -8.35 -0.45 12.00
C LEU A 208 -8.83 -1.32 13.16
N ARG A 209 -8.13 -1.26 14.30
CA ARG A 209 -8.48 -2.02 15.50
C ARG A 209 -7.99 -1.44 16.83
N ASP A 210 -7.15 -0.38 16.77
CA ASP A 210 -6.69 0.36 17.96
C ASP A 210 -6.81 1.86 17.69
N LEU A 211 -7.90 2.44 18.13
CA LEU A 211 -8.26 3.83 17.86
C LEU A 211 -8.45 4.61 19.17
N ASP A 212 -7.87 5.80 19.23
CA ASP A 212 -8.15 6.75 20.29
C ASP A 212 -9.58 7.31 20.20
N PRO A 213 -10.19 7.73 21.32
CA PRO A 213 -11.55 8.32 21.32
C PRO A 213 -11.72 9.50 20.36
N ALA A 214 -10.66 10.33 20.21
CA ALA A 214 -10.69 11.48 19.30
C ALA A 214 -10.66 11.05 17.84
N GLU A 215 -9.95 9.97 17.51
CA GLU A 215 -9.91 9.40 16.17
C GLU A 215 -11.27 8.84 15.77
N HIS A 216 -11.93 8.08 16.67
CA HIS A 216 -13.32 7.64 16.48
C HIS A 216 -14.26 8.80 16.20
N TYR A 217 -14.11 9.90 16.97
CA TYR A 217 -14.91 11.11 16.78
C TYR A 217 -14.70 11.69 15.38
N ILE A 218 -13.42 11.83 14.95
CA ILE A 218 -13.07 12.40 13.65
C ILE A 218 -13.62 11.52 12.51
N LEU A 219 -13.35 10.22 12.52
CA LEU A 219 -13.80 9.29 11.48
C LEU A 219 -15.31 9.36 11.28
N LYS A 220 -16.07 9.38 12.38
CA LYS A 220 -17.53 9.40 12.35
C LYS A 220 -18.11 10.75 11.91
N ASN A 221 -17.58 11.85 12.44
CA ASN A 221 -18.19 13.18 12.24
C ASN A 221 -17.83 13.81 10.89
N PHE A 222 -16.74 13.37 10.27
CA PHE A 222 -16.35 13.83 8.92
C PHE A 222 -16.67 12.81 7.81
N ASP A 223 -17.47 11.76 8.12
CA ASP A 223 -17.87 10.71 7.17
C ASP A 223 -16.68 10.09 6.43
N ILE A 224 -15.60 9.83 7.16
CA ILE A 224 -14.44 9.15 6.62
C ILE A 224 -14.73 7.65 6.58
N GLN A 225 -14.64 7.06 5.41
CA GLN A 225 -14.91 5.63 5.26
C GLN A 225 -13.76 4.82 5.86
N TYR A 226 -14.10 3.87 6.71
CA TYR A 226 -13.15 2.89 7.23
C TYR A 226 -13.75 1.50 7.33
N PHE A 227 -12.87 0.51 7.32
CA PHE A 227 -13.18 -0.90 7.57
C PHE A 227 -12.25 -1.39 8.68
N SER A 228 -12.83 -1.61 9.86
CA SER A 228 -12.13 -2.25 10.98
C SER A 228 -11.90 -3.74 10.71
N MET A 229 -11.05 -4.38 11.51
CA MET A 229 -10.92 -5.85 11.45
C MET A 229 -12.25 -6.56 11.68
N ARG A 230 -13.12 -6.03 12.55
CA ARG A 230 -14.48 -6.55 12.72
C ARG A 230 -15.32 -6.46 11.44
N ASP A 231 -15.16 -5.38 10.66
CA ASP A 231 -15.87 -5.25 9.39
C ASP A 231 -15.33 -6.24 8.35
N ILE A 232 -14.02 -6.51 8.37
CA ILE A 232 -13.39 -7.52 7.52
C ILE A 232 -13.92 -8.92 7.87
N ASP A 233 -14.03 -9.27 9.16
CA ASP A 233 -14.63 -10.53 9.61
C ASP A 233 -16.08 -10.69 9.14
N HIS A 234 -16.85 -9.60 9.16
CA HIS A 234 -18.26 -9.63 8.81
C HIS A 234 -18.51 -9.65 7.29
N LEU A 235 -17.76 -8.88 6.52
CA LEU A 235 -17.97 -8.66 5.08
C LEU A 235 -17.10 -9.56 4.21
N GLY A 236 -15.95 -9.99 4.74
CA GLY A 236 -14.83 -10.55 3.99
C GLY A 236 -14.06 -9.49 3.21
N ILE A 237 -12.77 -9.71 3.05
CA ILE A 237 -11.84 -8.75 2.42
C ILE A 237 -12.24 -8.37 0.97
N ARG A 238 -12.82 -9.31 0.23
CA ARG A 238 -13.33 -9.03 -1.12
C ARG A 238 -14.37 -7.90 -1.12
N LYS A 239 -15.36 -7.97 -0.22
CA LYS A 239 -16.42 -6.95 -0.17
C LYS A 239 -15.90 -5.61 0.33
N VAL A 240 -14.92 -5.65 1.23
CA VAL A 240 -14.19 -4.45 1.68
C VAL A 240 -13.53 -3.75 0.49
N MET A 241 -12.79 -4.48 -0.36
CA MET A 241 -12.13 -3.89 -1.53
C MET A 241 -13.13 -3.36 -2.57
N GLU A 242 -14.22 -4.09 -2.83
CA GLU A 242 -15.30 -3.60 -3.70
C GLU A 242 -15.82 -2.23 -3.24
N ARG A 243 -16.16 -2.10 -1.94
CA ARG A 243 -16.65 -0.84 -1.36
C ARG A 243 -15.59 0.25 -1.32
N THR A 244 -14.33 -0.11 -1.08
CA THR A 244 -13.19 0.82 -1.15
C THR A 244 -13.08 1.45 -2.53
N PHE A 245 -13.16 0.65 -3.57
CA PHE A 245 -13.11 1.17 -4.96
C PHE A 245 -14.40 1.92 -5.34
N GLU A 246 -15.57 1.49 -4.89
CA GLU A 246 -16.81 2.25 -5.06
C GLU A 246 -16.69 3.66 -4.45
N ARG A 247 -16.16 3.78 -3.23
CA ARG A 247 -15.96 5.08 -2.56
C ARG A 247 -14.97 5.96 -3.31
N LEU A 248 -13.79 5.40 -3.63
CA LEU A 248 -12.70 6.17 -4.21
C LEU A 248 -12.85 6.42 -5.71
N MET A 249 -13.38 5.49 -6.48
CA MET A 249 -13.38 5.51 -7.94
C MET A 249 -14.76 5.47 -8.59
N GLY A 250 -15.85 5.44 -7.80
CA GLY A 250 -17.22 5.23 -8.30
C GLY A 250 -17.71 6.24 -9.32
N ARG A 251 -17.09 7.43 -9.42
CA ARG A 251 -17.45 8.48 -10.38
C ARG A 251 -16.39 8.71 -11.46
N ARG A 252 -15.13 8.39 -11.21
CA ARG A 252 -14.02 8.52 -12.16
C ARG A 252 -12.81 7.74 -11.68
N GLN A 253 -12.03 7.23 -12.62
CA GLN A 253 -10.70 6.69 -12.32
C GLN A 253 -9.77 7.82 -11.84
N ARG A 254 -8.99 7.53 -10.80
CA ARG A 254 -8.00 8.46 -10.24
C ARG A 254 -6.78 7.68 -9.72
N PRO A 255 -5.59 8.30 -9.70
CA PRO A 255 -4.41 7.68 -9.13
C PRO A 255 -4.63 7.27 -7.69
N ILE A 256 -4.13 6.07 -7.33
CA ILE A 256 -4.18 5.53 -5.98
C ILE A 256 -2.82 5.74 -5.32
N HIS A 257 -2.86 6.26 -4.10
CA HIS A 257 -1.77 6.23 -3.13
C HIS A 257 -2.10 5.18 -2.08
N LEU A 258 -1.30 4.13 -2.00
CA LEU A 258 -1.38 3.14 -0.93
C LEU A 258 -0.38 3.52 0.16
N SER A 259 -0.86 3.85 1.36
CA SER A 259 -0.02 3.98 2.54
C SER A 259 -0.24 2.74 3.40
N PHE A 260 0.81 1.93 3.54
CA PHE A 260 0.74 0.62 4.18
C PHE A 260 1.66 0.58 5.39
N ASP A 261 1.05 0.56 6.58
CA ASP A 261 1.75 0.24 7.81
C ASP A 261 1.89 -1.27 7.97
N ILE A 262 3.09 -1.74 8.31
CA ILE A 262 3.32 -3.16 8.47
C ILE A 262 2.57 -3.74 9.68
N ASP A 263 2.22 -2.91 10.67
CA ASP A 263 1.46 -3.31 11.85
C ASP A 263 -0.03 -3.55 11.56
N ALA A 264 -0.51 -3.25 10.34
CA ALA A 264 -1.81 -3.72 9.86
C ALA A 264 -1.92 -5.24 9.94
N PHE A 265 -0.82 -5.95 9.71
CA PHE A 265 -0.76 -7.40 9.90
C PHE A 265 -0.80 -7.79 11.38
N ASP A 266 -1.27 -9.02 11.62
CA ASP A 266 -1.17 -9.61 12.95
C ASP A 266 0.30 -9.71 13.38
N PRO A 267 0.64 -9.45 14.66
CA PRO A 267 2.01 -9.54 15.18
C PRO A 267 2.66 -10.92 15.04
N SER A 268 1.88 -11.96 14.81
CA SER A 268 2.40 -13.30 14.50
C SER A 268 3.09 -13.35 13.11
N LEU A 269 2.75 -12.42 12.22
CA LEU A 269 3.32 -12.29 10.87
C LEU A 269 4.35 -11.15 10.80
N ALA A 270 4.07 -10.01 11.44
CA ALA A 270 4.88 -8.80 11.45
C ALA A 270 5.31 -8.40 12.86
N PRO A 271 6.15 -9.19 13.57
CA PRO A 271 6.54 -8.89 14.94
C PRO A 271 7.52 -7.72 15.08
N ALA A 272 8.25 -7.33 14.01
CA ALA A 272 9.28 -6.29 14.05
C ALA A 272 8.71 -4.92 13.66
N THR A 273 7.84 -4.38 14.51
CA THR A 273 7.22 -3.05 14.37
C THR A 273 7.05 -2.35 15.72
N GLY A 274 6.76 -1.05 15.69
CA GLY A 274 6.70 -0.18 16.87
C GLY A 274 5.46 -0.40 17.74
N THR A 275 4.29 -0.53 17.16
CA THR A 275 2.97 -0.54 17.82
C THR A 275 2.13 -1.76 17.40
N PRO A 276 2.62 -2.99 17.65
CA PRO A 276 1.89 -4.20 17.24
C PRO A 276 0.58 -4.36 18.00
N VAL A 277 -0.51 -4.69 17.32
CA VAL A 277 -1.84 -4.94 17.87
C VAL A 277 -2.33 -6.31 17.43
N LEU A 278 -2.81 -7.14 18.36
CA LEU A 278 -3.35 -8.47 18.05
C LEU A 278 -4.63 -8.40 17.21
N GLY A 279 -4.90 -9.47 16.46
CA GLY A 279 -6.10 -9.58 15.63
C GLY A 279 -6.00 -8.80 14.31
N GLY A 280 -4.79 -8.69 13.75
CA GLY A 280 -4.54 -8.00 12.50
C GLY A 280 -4.83 -8.83 11.25
N LEU A 281 -4.51 -8.25 10.08
CA LEU A 281 -4.67 -8.90 8.79
C LEU A 281 -3.87 -10.21 8.75
N THR A 282 -4.48 -11.22 8.14
CA THR A 282 -3.78 -12.42 7.70
C THR A 282 -2.94 -12.12 6.46
N TYR A 283 -1.96 -12.98 6.15
CA TYR A 283 -1.19 -12.90 4.91
C TYR A 283 -2.11 -12.85 3.67
N ARG A 284 -3.17 -13.69 3.67
CA ARG A 284 -4.12 -13.76 2.54
C ARG A 284 -4.90 -12.47 2.32
N GLU A 285 -5.29 -11.80 3.38
CA GLU A 285 -6.04 -10.53 3.31
C GLU A 285 -5.14 -9.39 2.85
N GLY A 286 -3.94 -9.26 3.42
CA GLY A 286 -2.99 -8.24 3.01
C GLY A 286 -2.59 -8.37 1.53
N MET A 287 -2.30 -9.60 1.07
CA MET A 287 -1.98 -9.83 -0.34
C MET A 287 -3.20 -9.57 -1.25
N TYR A 288 -4.41 -9.91 -0.81
CA TYR A 288 -5.63 -9.64 -1.58
C TYR A 288 -5.85 -8.13 -1.80
N ILE A 289 -5.63 -7.32 -0.76
CA ILE A 289 -5.71 -5.85 -0.86
C ILE A 289 -4.79 -5.34 -1.98
N THR A 290 -3.53 -5.76 -1.97
CA THR A 290 -2.51 -5.28 -2.91
C THR A 290 -2.69 -5.83 -4.33
N GLU A 291 -3.13 -7.09 -4.47
CA GLU A 291 -3.53 -7.67 -5.76
C GLU A 291 -4.67 -6.88 -6.41
N GLU A 292 -5.72 -6.57 -5.64
CA GLU A 292 -6.86 -5.83 -6.15
C GLU A 292 -6.50 -4.38 -6.53
N ILE A 293 -5.62 -3.73 -5.75
CA ILE A 293 -5.08 -2.41 -6.11
C ILE A 293 -4.28 -2.49 -7.41
N HIS A 294 -3.40 -3.52 -7.57
CA HIS A 294 -2.67 -3.75 -8.81
C HIS A 294 -3.61 -3.91 -10.00
N ASN A 295 -4.68 -4.70 -9.84
CA ASN A 295 -5.66 -5.01 -10.88
C ASN A 295 -6.41 -3.78 -11.39
N THR A 296 -6.54 -2.72 -10.59
CA THR A 296 -7.12 -1.44 -11.05
C THR A 296 -6.28 -0.75 -12.12
N GLY A 297 -4.97 -1.00 -12.16
CA GLY A 297 -4.02 -0.26 -12.97
C GLY A 297 -3.79 1.19 -12.53
N MET A 298 -4.41 1.63 -11.42
CA MET A 298 -4.40 3.03 -10.95
C MET A 298 -3.35 3.32 -9.88
N LEU A 299 -2.61 2.30 -9.40
CA LEU A 299 -1.57 2.51 -8.41
C LEU A 299 -0.49 3.47 -8.95
N SER A 300 -0.20 4.52 -8.20
CA SER A 300 0.78 5.56 -8.57
C SER A 300 1.84 5.78 -7.51
N ALA A 301 1.50 5.61 -6.22
CA ALA A 301 2.47 5.67 -5.13
C ALA A 301 2.16 4.62 -4.05
N VAL A 302 3.21 4.16 -3.38
CA VAL A 302 3.16 3.22 -2.24
C VAL A 302 4.09 3.73 -1.16
N ASP A 303 3.61 3.80 0.07
CA ASP A 303 4.43 3.90 1.26
C ASP A 303 4.43 2.54 1.98
N MET A 304 5.59 2.04 2.38
CA MET A 304 5.77 0.91 3.27
C MET A 304 6.49 1.40 4.51
N VAL A 305 5.81 1.38 5.65
CA VAL A 305 6.28 2.06 6.88
C VAL A 305 6.30 1.15 8.09
N GLU A 306 6.92 1.63 9.17
CA GLU A 306 6.98 1.06 10.52
C GLU A 306 7.69 -0.30 10.62
N VAL A 307 8.44 -0.72 9.58
CA VAL A 307 9.35 -1.86 9.69
C VAL A 307 10.53 -1.48 10.58
N ASN A 308 10.59 -2.03 11.78
CA ASN A 308 11.61 -1.69 12.78
C ASN A 308 12.47 -2.91 13.14
N PRO A 309 13.65 -3.07 12.51
CA PRO A 309 14.49 -4.23 12.73
C PRO A 309 15.08 -4.33 14.15
N LEU A 310 15.11 -3.22 14.91
CA LEU A 310 15.63 -3.24 16.28
C LEU A 310 14.60 -3.74 17.30
N LEU A 311 13.33 -3.86 16.91
CA LEU A 311 12.25 -4.34 17.79
C LEU A 311 11.90 -5.83 17.57
N GLY A 312 12.48 -6.48 16.58
CA GLY A 312 12.30 -7.92 16.40
C GLY A 312 12.97 -8.73 17.50
N ALA A 313 12.24 -9.67 18.10
CA ALA A 313 12.75 -10.52 19.17
C ALA A 313 13.90 -11.46 18.73
N SER A 314 14.03 -11.71 17.42
CA SER A 314 15.11 -12.47 16.82
C SER A 314 15.37 -11.99 15.39
N GLN A 315 16.49 -12.43 14.79
CA GLN A 315 16.79 -12.13 13.39
C GLN A 315 15.76 -12.77 12.43
N GLU A 316 15.20 -13.91 12.79
CA GLU A 316 14.15 -14.58 12.04
C GLU A 316 12.86 -13.73 12.02
N ALA A 317 12.49 -13.16 13.17
CA ALA A 317 11.36 -12.23 13.28
C ALA A 317 11.55 -10.99 12.40
N VAL A 318 12.74 -10.39 12.39
CA VAL A 318 13.08 -9.27 11.51
C VAL A 318 13.00 -9.68 10.05
N LYS A 319 13.60 -10.81 9.67
CA LYS A 319 13.55 -11.32 8.29
C LYS A 319 12.13 -11.65 7.85
N ALA A 320 11.29 -12.21 8.73
CA ALA A 320 9.89 -12.51 8.42
C ALA A 320 9.11 -11.23 8.13
N THR A 321 9.22 -10.21 8.99
CA THR A 321 8.57 -8.90 8.79
C THR A 321 9.06 -8.21 7.50
N ALA A 322 10.37 -8.21 7.24
CA ALA A 322 10.94 -7.60 6.05
C ALA A 322 10.49 -8.31 4.77
N ARG A 323 10.45 -9.65 4.76
CA ARG A 323 9.95 -10.43 3.61
C ARG A 323 8.48 -10.17 3.36
N LEU A 324 7.66 -10.11 4.42
CA LEU A 324 6.26 -9.77 4.32
C LEU A 324 6.05 -8.39 3.68
N ALA A 325 6.81 -7.38 4.11
CA ALA A 325 6.79 -6.04 3.52
C ALA A 325 7.21 -6.04 2.04
N VAL A 326 8.24 -6.82 1.68
CA VAL A 326 8.65 -7.01 0.28
C VAL A 326 7.55 -7.69 -0.52
N ASP A 327 6.86 -8.71 0.02
CA ASP A 327 5.73 -9.37 -0.64
C ASP A 327 4.57 -8.39 -0.89
N VAL A 328 4.23 -7.52 0.08
CA VAL A 328 3.24 -6.44 -0.08
C VAL A 328 3.59 -5.55 -1.25
N ILE A 329 4.83 -5.02 -1.29
CA ILE A 329 5.27 -4.16 -2.39
C ILE A 329 5.25 -4.92 -3.71
N ALA A 330 5.82 -6.12 -3.78
CA ALA A 330 5.91 -6.92 -5.00
C ALA A 330 4.52 -7.25 -5.57
N THR A 331 3.53 -7.51 -4.69
CA THR A 331 2.15 -7.79 -5.10
C THR A 331 1.49 -6.55 -5.70
N CYS A 332 1.80 -5.36 -5.21
CA CYS A 332 1.40 -4.10 -5.85
C CYS A 332 1.89 -3.97 -7.30
N PHE A 333 2.96 -4.68 -7.67
CA PHE A 333 3.56 -4.65 -9.01
C PHE A 333 3.33 -5.93 -9.82
N GLY A 334 2.45 -6.81 -9.37
CA GLY A 334 1.93 -7.93 -10.15
C GLY A 334 2.47 -9.29 -9.76
N GLN A 335 3.13 -9.44 -8.60
CA GLN A 335 3.34 -10.74 -8.01
C GLN A 335 1.98 -11.36 -7.66
N THR A 336 1.78 -12.63 -8.00
CA THR A 336 0.57 -13.36 -7.69
C THR A 336 0.86 -14.46 -6.67
N ARG A 337 -0.19 -14.95 -6.01
CA ARG A 337 -0.11 -16.08 -5.08
C ARG A 337 -0.23 -17.44 -5.76
N GLU A 338 -0.21 -17.48 -7.08
CA GLU A 338 -0.32 -18.69 -7.89
C GLU A 338 1.04 -19.24 -8.34
N GLY A 339 2.13 -18.69 -7.80
CA GLY A 339 3.50 -19.04 -8.17
C GLY A 339 4.03 -18.22 -9.35
N ALA A 340 5.03 -18.76 -10.05
CA ALA A 340 5.65 -18.06 -11.18
C ALA A 340 4.82 -18.30 -12.46
N HIS A 341 4.34 -17.22 -13.05
CA HIS A 341 3.74 -17.23 -14.39
C HIS A 341 4.84 -16.97 -15.44
N THR A 342 5.72 -17.93 -15.62
CA THR A 342 6.61 -17.94 -16.79
C THR A 342 5.83 -18.45 -17.99
N THR A 343 5.83 -17.67 -19.07
CA THR A 343 5.28 -18.15 -20.34
C THR A 343 6.25 -19.19 -20.93
N PHE A 344 5.77 -20.40 -21.06
CA PHE A 344 6.42 -21.39 -21.94
C PHE A 344 5.77 -21.27 -23.32
N ASP A 345 6.57 -21.10 -24.36
CA ASP A 345 6.06 -21.12 -25.73
C ASP A 345 5.70 -22.56 -26.14
N GLU A 346 6.49 -23.54 -25.64
CA GLU A 346 6.22 -24.98 -25.76
C GLU A 346 6.73 -25.74 -24.53
N LEU A 347 6.07 -26.83 -24.18
CA LEU A 347 6.61 -27.73 -23.18
C LEU A 347 7.84 -28.45 -23.76
N PRO A 348 8.95 -28.55 -23.02
CA PRO A 348 10.11 -29.28 -23.46
C PRO A 348 9.73 -30.75 -23.73
N THR A 349 10.06 -31.26 -24.90
CA THR A 349 9.92 -32.68 -25.22
C THR A 349 11.14 -33.43 -24.71
N PRO A 350 10.97 -34.67 -24.19
CA PRO A 350 12.12 -35.51 -23.86
C PRO A 350 13.00 -35.69 -25.13
N SER A 351 14.29 -35.42 -25.01
CA SER A 351 15.21 -35.85 -26.04
C SER A 351 15.09 -37.36 -26.21
N SER A 352 14.97 -37.85 -27.45
CA SER A 352 15.09 -39.26 -27.71
C SER A 352 16.40 -39.76 -27.10
N PRO A 353 16.42 -40.92 -26.43
CA PRO A 353 17.68 -41.45 -25.95
C PRO A 353 18.60 -41.59 -27.16
N ASP A 354 19.79 -40.96 -27.10
CA ASP A 354 20.82 -41.17 -28.10
C ASP A 354 21.07 -42.67 -28.22
N GLU A 355 21.04 -43.18 -29.42
CA GLU A 355 21.38 -44.60 -29.75
C GLU A 355 22.86 -44.96 -29.43
N SER A 356 23.60 -44.09 -28.71
CA SER A 356 24.99 -44.28 -28.35
C SER A 356 25.25 -45.08 -27.07
N ASP A 357 24.23 -45.46 -26.29
CA ASP A 357 24.40 -46.25 -25.06
C ASP A 357 24.18 -47.75 -25.21
N SER A 358 24.13 -48.25 -26.45
CA SER A 358 24.16 -49.67 -26.74
C SER A 358 25.59 -50.12 -27.07
N GLU A 359 26.47 -50.35 -26.11
CA GLU A 359 27.56 -51.34 -26.13
C GLU A 359 28.44 -51.24 -24.87
N GLU A 360 27.89 -51.41 -23.70
CA GLU A 360 28.65 -51.97 -22.60
C GLU A 360 28.27 -53.44 -22.41
N GLN A 361 28.85 -54.24 -23.31
CA GLN A 361 28.78 -55.70 -23.19
C GLN A 361 29.51 -56.15 -21.94
N VAL A 362 28.74 -56.73 -21.06
CA VAL A 362 29.17 -57.65 -20.01
C VAL A 362 30.19 -58.65 -20.60
N ARG A 363 31.45 -58.54 -20.22
CA ARG A 363 32.42 -59.65 -20.27
C ARG A 363 32.51 -60.27 -18.88
N ILE A 364 32.04 -61.50 -18.83
CA ILE A 364 32.22 -62.46 -17.74
C ILE A 364 33.71 -62.79 -17.60
#